data_08c588b0805fc41a66e2bb053fec7c93
#
_entry.id   08c588b0805fc41a66e2bb053fec7c93
#
_cell.length_a   1.000
_cell.length_b   1.000
_cell.length_c   1.000
_cell.angle_alpha   90.00
_cell.angle_beta   90.00
_cell.angle_gamma   90.00
#
_symmetry.space_group_name_H-M   'P 1'
#
loop_
_entity.id
_entity.type
_entity.pdbx_description
1 polymer ?
#
loop_
_entity_poly.entity_id
_entity_poly.type
_entity_poly.pdbx_seq_one_letter_code
_entity_poly.pdbx_strand_id
1 'polypeptide(L)'
;DERVTAAGMLAEQKVGALIAIERDIGLRTYVDSGIYLDARVTYDLLVSVFQPESPLHDGAAIIQENRVAAASCFLPLTVNVQSTNLGTRHRAAIGLTEESDAVALIVSEETGTVSLVRDGEIESGLDSKQLANRLDSAMHTRRGRRRSASKKAV
;
A
#
# COMPACT_ATOMS: atom_id res chain seq x y z
N ASP A 1 15.60 1.60 -2.30
CA ASP A 1 14.31 2.24 -1.99
C ASP A 1 13.90 1.91 -0.55
N GLU A 2 13.66 2.95 0.23
CA GLU A 2 13.32 2.83 1.65
C GLU A 2 12.03 2.03 1.88
N ARG A 3 11.05 2.16 1.00
CA ARG A 3 9.78 1.45 1.11
C ARG A 3 9.97 -0.05 0.89
N VAL A 4 10.79 -0.41 -0.09
CA VAL A 4 11.10 -1.81 -0.40
C VAL A 4 11.90 -2.44 0.74
N THR A 5 12.87 -1.72 1.27
CA THR A 5 13.68 -2.18 2.41
C THR A 5 12.80 -2.43 3.63
N ALA A 6 11.89 -1.49 3.93
CA ALA A 6 10.96 -1.63 5.06
C ALA A 6 10.05 -2.85 4.88
N ALA A 7 9.48 -3.04 3.69
CA ALA A 7 8.63 -4.20 3.41
C ALA A 7 9.39 -5.51 3.62
N GLY A 8 10.63 -5.60 3.16
CA GLY A 8 11.46 -6.78 3.36
C GLY A 8 11.74 -7.08 4.82
N MET A 9 12.05 -6.06 5.61
CA MET A 9 12.30 -6.22 7.05
C MET A 9 11.04 -6.66 7.80
N LEU A 10 9.90 -6.05 7.48
CA LEU A 10 8.63 -6.42 8.09
C LEU A 10 8.21 -7.84 7.70
N ALA A 11 8.47 -8.23 6.46
CA ALA A 11 8.20 -9.58 5.98
C ALA A 11 9.01 -10.63 6.75
N GLU A 12 10.29 -10.38 6.99
CA GLU A 12 11.14 -11.29 7.78
C GLU A 12 10.61 -11.46 9.20
N GLN A 13 10.08 -10.40 9.79
CA GLN A 13 9.50 -10.40 11.13
C GLN A 13 8.06 -10.91 11.14
N LYS A 14 7.44 -11.11 10.00
CA LYS A 14 6.00 -11.40 9.85
C LYS A 14 5.13 -10.37 10.57
N VAL A 15 5.49 -9.12 10.40
CA VAL A 15 4.74 -7.98 10.92
C VAL A 15 3.83 -7.46 9.82
N GLY A 16 2.53 -7.46 10.06
CA GLY A 16 1.55 -6.96 9.10
C GLY A 16 1.71 -5.47 8.84
N ALA A 17 1.63 -5.07 7.57
CA ALA A 17 1.79 -3.67 7.20
C ALA A 17 0.98 -3.35 5.95
N LEU A 18 0.55 -2.09 5.86
CA LEU A 18 -0.16 -1.55 4.71
C LEU A 18 0.37 -0.14 4.45
N ILE A 19 1.02 0.04 3.31
CA ILE A 19 1.60 1.32 2.90
C ILE A 19 0.92 1.75 1.61
N ALA A 20 0.23 2.89 1.65
CA ALA A 20 -0.41 3.46 0.47
C ALA A 20 0.43 4.61 -0.06
N ILE A 21 0.68 4.61 -1.36
CA ILE A 21 1.51 5.61 -2.03
C ILE A 21 0.63 6.44 -2.95
N GLU A 22 0.46 7.72 -2.63
CA GLU A 22 -0.31 8.67 -3.43
C GLU A 22 0.39 8.94 -4.76
N ARG A 23 -0.41 9.05 -5.81
CA ARG A 23 0.07 9.48 -7.12
C ARG A 23 -0.64 10.77 -7.52
N ASP A 24 -1.37 10.78 -8.65
CA ASP A 24 -2.00 11.99 -9.16
C ASP A 24 -3.31 12.33 -8.42
N ILE A 25 -4.05 11.31 -8.01
CA ILE A 25 -5.29 11.49 -7.26
C ILE A 25 -4.96 11.66 -5.77
N GLY A 26 -5.34 12.78 -5.17
CA GLY A 26 -5.05 13.08 -3.79
C GLY A 26 -5.76 12.14 -2.81
N LEU A 27 -5.07 11.78 -1.74
CA LEU A 27 -5.58 10.88 -0.70
C LEU A 27 -5.91 11.62 0.60
N ARG A 28 -6.15 12.93 0.52
CA ARG A 28 -6.33 13.77 1.71
C ARG A 28 -7.41 13.27 2.65
N THR A 29 -8.53 12.80 2.13
CA THR A 29 -9.63 12.28 2.95
C THR A 29 -9.16 11.13 3.84
N TYR A 30 -8.30 10.27 3.31
CA TYR A 30 -7.78 9.13 4.05
C TYR A 30 -6.67 9.55 5.01
N VAL A 31 -5.82 10.49 4.60
CA VAL A 31 -4.79 11.08 5.48
C VAL A 31 -5.44 11.69 6.71
N ASP A 32 -6.55 12.41 6.53
CA ASP A 32 -7.26 13.08 7.62
C ASP A 32 -7.89 12.09 8.63
N SER A 33 -8.07 10.83 8.25
CA SER A 33 -8.60 9.80 9.16
C SER A 33 -7.56 9.26 10.13
N GLY A 34 -6.28 9.52 9.89
CA GLY A 34 -5.19 8.98 10.68
C GLY A 34 -4.49 10.01 11.55
N ILE A 35 -3.27 9.68 11.92
CA ILE A 35 -2.40 10.54 12.74
C ILE A 35 -1.38 11.20 11.82
N TYR A 36 -1.36 12.52 11.78
CA TYR A 36 -0.41 13.26 10.95
C TYR A 36 1.01 13.08 11.44
N LEU A 37 1.92 12.78 10.54
CA LEU A 37 3.34 12.64 10.83
C LEU A 37 4.18 13.66 10.08
N ASP A 38 3.96 13.81 8.78
CA ASP A 38 4.75 14.69 7.91
C ASP A 38 6.25 14.48 8.10
N ALA A 39 6.70 13.25 7.96
CA ALA A 39 8.09 12.86 8.16
C ALA A 39 8.68 12.29 6.88
N ARG A 40 10.01 12.41 6.74
CA ARG A 40 10.73 11.83 5.61
C ARG A 40 10.50 10.32 5.57
N VAL A 41 10.36 9.77 4.37
CA VAL A 41 10.27 8.32 4.19
C VAL A 41 11.63 7.69 4.47
N THR A 42 11.70 6.91 5.55
CA THR A 42 12.86 6.08 5.89
C THR A 42 12.35 4.70 6.26
N TYR A 43 13.18 3.68 6.00
CA TYR A 43 12.78 2.33 6.42
C TYR A 43 12.68 2.23 7.95
N ASP A 44 13.51 2.98 8.67
CA ASP A 44 13.47 3.01 10.14
C ASP A 44 12.10 3.46 10.64
N LEU A 45 11.56 4.54 10.07
CA LEU A 45 10.24 5.05 10.44
C LEU A 45 9.15 4.04 10.10
N LEU A 46 9.17 3.53 8.87
CA LEU A 46 8.13 2.59 8.42
C LEU A 46 8.12 1.31 9.25
N VAL A 47 9.29 0.74 9.53
CA VAL A 47 9.39 -0.45 10.38
C VAL A 47 8.86 -0.15 11.78
N SER A 48 9.19 1.02 12.33
CA SER A 48 8.74 1.43 13.67
C SER A 48 7.23 1.61 13.74
N VAL A 49 6.64 2.21 12.71
CA VAL A 49 5.20 2.46 12.64
C VAL A 49 4.40 1.16 12.78
N PHE A 50 4.85 0.09 12.12
CA PHE A 50 4.07 -1.15 12.04
C PHE A 50 4.37 -2.17 13.14
N GLN A 51 5.30 -1.89 14.05
CA GLN A 51 5.54 -2.81 15.15
C GLN A 51 4.26 -3.01 15.97
N PRO A 52 3.95 -4.25 16.43
CA PRO A 52 2.68 -4.53 17.11
C PRO A 52 2.41 -3.66 18.34
N GLU A 53 3.45 -3.20 19.02
CA GLU A 53 3.34 -2.34 20.21
C GLU A 53 3.18 -0.87 19.85
N SER A 54 3.40 -0.49 18.60
CA SER A 54 3.27 0.89 18.17
C SER A 54 1.80 1.32 18.17
N PRO A 55 1.47 2.49 18.72
CA PRO A 55 0.11 3.01 18.63
C PRO A 55 -0.29 3.41 17.20
N LEU A 56 0.64 3.36 16.26
CA LEU A 56 0.41 3.74 14.86
C LEU A 56 0.25 2.53 13.92
N HIS A 57 0.34 1.29 14.43
CA HIS A 57 0.43 0.11 13.58
C HIS A 57 -0.87 -0.28 12.89
N ASP A 58 -2.01 0.06 13.47
CA ASP A 58 -3.32 -0.32 12.93
C ASP A 58 -3.73 0.64 11.82
N GLY A 59 -4.14 0.10 10.67
CA GLY A 59 -4.47 0.90 9.50
C GLY A 59 -3.29 1.06 8.55
N ALA A 60 -3.35 2.09 7.72
CA ALA A 60 -2.36 2.33 6.67
C ALA A 60 -1.47 3.52 6.99
N ALA A 61 -0.20 3.43 6.56
CA ALA A 61 0.64 4.60 6.40
C ALA A 61 0.46 5.14 4.98
N ILE A 62 0.31 6.44 4.84
CA ILE A 62 0.13 7.08 3.53
C ILE A 62 1.34 7.94 3.22
N ILE A 63 1.93 7.67 2.04
CA ILE A 63 3.08 8.41 1.52
C ILE A 63 2.60 9.38 0.46
N GLN A 64 2.91 10.66 0.65
CA GLN A 64 2.70 11.72 -0.33
C GLN A 64 4.07 12.26 -0.73
N GLU A 65 4.38 12.15 -2.03
CA GLU A 65 5.70 12.47 -2.56
C GLU A 65 6.77 11.66 -1.82
N ASN A 66 7.66 12.29 -1.09
CA ASN A 66 8.73 11.60 -0.37
C ASN A 66 8.56 11.71 1.15
N ARG A 67 7.31 11.82 1.62
CA ARG A 67 7.00 12.00 3.03
C ARG A 67 5.91 11.03 3.48
N VAL A 68 6.07 10.51 4.68
CA VAL A 68 4.99 9.78 5.35
C VAL A 68 4.04 10.83 5.92
N ALA A 69 2.94 11.06 5.23
CA ALA A 69 1.99 12.11 5.60
C ALA A 69 1.28 11.76 6.91
N ALA A 70 0.86 10.51 7.05
CA ALA A 70 0.12 10.04 8.21
C ALA A 70 0.24 8.53 8.35
N ALA A 71 -0.08 8.02 9.52
CA ALA A 71 -0.20 6.60 9.79
C ALA A 71 -1.52 6.33 10.50
N SER A 72 -1.85 5.08 10.71
CA SER A 72 -3.12 4.66 11.32
C SER A 72 -4.33 5.18 10.55
N CYS A 73 -4.20 5.27 9.23
CA CYS A 73 -5.27 5.76 8.36
C CYS A 73 -6.23 4.64 7.98
N PHE A 74 -7.52 4.98 7.87
CA PHE A 74 -8.55 4.03 7.46
C PHE A 74 -8.84 4.17 5.98
N LEU A 75 -8.74 3.03 5.26
CA LEU A 75 -8.99 2.97 3.83
C LEU A 75 -10.32 2.24 3.56
N PRO A 76 -10.95 2.50 2.41
CA PRO A 76 -12.21 1.80 2.08
C PRO A 76 -11.94 0.33 1.79
N LEU A 77 -12.75 -0.55 2.36
CA LEU A 77 -12.67 -1.98 2.08
C LEU A 77 -13.37 -2.29 0.76
N THR A 78 -12.76 -3.13 -0.06
CA THR A 78 -13.42 -3.57 -1.29
C THR A 78 -14.70 -4.33 -0.97
N VAL A 79 -15.71 -4.13 -1.82
CA VAL A 79 -16.96 -4.90 -1.77
C VAL A 79 -16.96 -6.06 -2.75
N ASN A 80 -15.82 -6.29 -3.41
CA ASN A 80 -15.68 -7.37 -4.36
C ASN A 80 -15.77 -8.73 -3.66
N VAL A 81 -16.75 -9.54 -4.05
CA VAL A 81 -17.03 -10.84 -3.44
C VAL A 81 -15.84 -11.79 -3.53
N GLN A 82 -15.07 -11.71 -4.60
CA GLN A 82 -13.89 -12.56 -4.81
C GLN A 82 -12.78 -12.30 -3.80
N SER A 83 -12.83 -11.16 -3.12
CA SER A 83 -11.83 -10.75 -2.14
C SER A 83 -12.23 -11.08 -0.69
N THR A 84 -13.34 -11.78 -0.46
CA THR A 84 -13.84 -12.05 0.90
C THR A 84 -12.91 -12.95 1.73
N ASN A 85 -12.08 -13.75 1.08
CA ASN A 85 -11.14 -14.65 1.75
C ASN A 85 -9.84 -13.97 2.17
N LEU A 86 -9.65 -12.70 1.79
CA LEU A 86 -8.46 -11.93 2.10
C LEU A 86 -8.60 -11.24 3.46
N GLY A 87 -7.47 -10.99 4.11
CA GLY A 87 -7.44 -10.21 5.35
C GLY A 87 -7.81 -8.74 5.13
N THR A 88 -8.01 -8.03 6.24
CA THR A 88 -8.46 -6.63 6.22
C THR A 88 -7.50 -5.71 5.47
N ARG A 89 -6.18 -5.86 5.66
CA ARG A 89 -5.17 -5.05 4.97
C ARG A 89 -5.26 -5.22 3.46
N HIS A 90 -5.41 -6.45 3.00
CA HIS A 90 -5.54 -6.75 1.57
C HIS A 90 -6.80 -6.14 0.99
N ARG A 91 -7.91 -6.28 1.69
CA ARG A 91 -9.20 -5.72 1.25
C ARG A 91 -9.18 -4.19 1.24
N ALA A 92 -8.49 -3.58 2.20
CA ALA A 92 -8.32 -2.12 2.26
C ALA A 92 -7.47 -1.60 1.08
N ALA A 93 -6.38 -2.30 0.77
CA ALA A 93 -5.53 -1.93 -0.37
C ALA A 93 -6.29 -2.04 -1.69
N ILE A 94 -7.06 -3.11 -1.88
CA ILE A 94 -7.87 -3.28 -3.07
C ILE A 94 -8.91 -2.17 -3.17
N GLY A 95 -9.62 -1.88 -2.07
CA GLY A 95 -10.64 -0.82 -2.03
C GLY A 95 -10.08 0.55 -2.40
N LEU A 96 -8.95 0.92 -1.82
CA LEU A 96 -8.30 2.20 -2.13
C LEU A 96 -7.90 2.29 -3.60
N THR A 97 -7.29 1.23 -4.13
CA THR A 97 -6.77 1.23 -5.50
C THR A 97 -7.87 1.08 -6.55
N GLU A 98 -9.07 0.67 -6.16
CA GLU A 98 -10.26 0.74 -7.02
C GLU A 98 -10.74 2.17 -7.20
N GLU A 99 -10.58 3.02 -6.18
CA GLU A 99 -11.10 4.40 -6.16
C GLU A 99 -10.05 5.44 -6.56
N SER A 100 -8.78 5.08 -6.59
CA SER A 100 -7.69 6.02 -6.85
C SER A 100 -6.62 5.39 -7.72
N ASP A 101 -5.65 6.19 -8.16
CA ASP A 101 -4.46 5.70 -8.87
C ASP A 101 -3.31 5.33 -7.92
N ALA A 102 -3.59 5.27 -6.63
CA ALA A 102 -2.60 4.92 -5.62
C ALA A 102 -2.05 3.51 -5.84
N VAL A 103 -0.84 3.30 -5.34
CA VAL A 103 -0.21 1.99 -5.28
C VAL A 103 -0.11 1.61 -3.81
N ALA A 104 -0.40 0.37 -3.48
CA ALA A 104 -0.30 -0.09 -2.10
C ALA A 104 0.66 -1.27 -1.98
N LEU A 105 1.43 -1.29 -0.89
CA LEU A 105 2.28 -2.41 -0.49
C LEU A 105 1.69 -3.05 0.75
N ILE A 106 1.65 -4.38 0.77
CA ILE A 106 1.11 -5.12 1.90
C ILE A 106 2.12 -6.17 2.35
N VAL A 107 2.27 -6.32 3.66
CA VAL A 107 2.98 -7.44 4.26
C VAL A 107 1.96 -8.24 5.07
N SER A 108 1.85 -9.54 4.79
CA SER A 108 0.95 -10.43 5.52
C SER A 108 1.56 -10.81 6.87
N GLU A 109 0.81 -10.63 7.94
CA GLU A 109 1.26 -11.06 9.27
C GLU A 109 1.26 -12.57 9.46
N GLU A 110 0.47 -13.28 8.64
CA GLU A 110 0.41 -14.74 8.72
C GLU A 110 1.58 -15.42 8.03
N THR A 111 1.93 -14.96 6.83
CA THR A 111 2.89 -15.63 5.96
C THR A 111 4.18 -14.85 5.72
N GLY A 112 4.20 -13.54 6.00
CA GLY A 112 5.29 -12.67 5.63
C GLY A 112 5.34 -12.38 4.13
N THR A 113 4.30 -12.74 3.38
CA THR A 113 4.22 -12.49 1.94
C THR A 113 4.08 -11.02 1.67
N VAL A 114 4.88 -10.50 0.73
CA VAL A 114 4.79 -9.11 0.27
C VAL A 114 4.00 -9.06 -1.02
N SER A 115 3.06 -8.13 -1.08
CA SER A 115 2.19 -7.94 -2.24
C SER A 115 2.16 -6.48 -2.65
N LEU A 116 1.96 -6.24 -3.95
CA LEU A 116 1.72 -4.91 -4.51
C LEU A 116 0.32 -4.88 -5.10
N VAL A 117 -0.41 -3.81 -4.83
CA VAL A 117 -1.79 -3.65 -5.31
C VAL A 117 -1.91 -2.34 -6.08
N ARG A 118 -2.51 -2.40 -7.25
CA ARG A 118 -2.88 -1.22 -8.04
C ARG A 118 -4.09 -1.54 -8.90
N ASP A 119 -4.91 -0.53 -9.15
CA ASP A 119 -6.12 -0.67 -9.97
C ASP A 119 -7.03 -1.83 -9.53
N GLY A 120 -7.08 -2.08 -8.22
CA GLY A 120 -7.87 -3.16 -7.66
C GLY A 120 -7.29 -4.55 -7.84
N GLU A 121 -6.09 -4.68 -8.41
CA GLU A 121 -5.45 -5.96 -8.68
C GLU A 121 -4.24 -6.18 -7.77
N ILE A 122 -4.12 -7.38 -7.21
CA ILE A 122 -3.05 -7.75 -6.29
C ILE A 122 -2.06 -8.69 -6.97
N GLU A 123 -0.77 -8.39 -6.79
CA GLU A 123 0.33 -9.27 -7.19
C GLU A 123 1.08 -9.67 -5.93
N SER A 124 1.03 -10.95 -5.57
CA SER A 124 1.57 -11.49 -4.32
C SER A 124 2.87 -12.26 -4.51
N GLY A 125 3.60 -12.46 -3.40
CA GLY A 125 4.78 -13.30 -3.39
C GLY A 125 5.99 -12.66 -4.05
N LEU A 126 6.14 -11.34 -3.91
CA LEU A 126 7.24 -10.59 -4.51
C LEU A 126 8.47 -10.60 -3.58
N ASP A 127 9.64 -10.96 -4.13
CA ASP A 127 10.89 -10.73 -3.43
C ASP A 127 11.30 -9.25 -3.55
N SER A 128 12.35 -8.85 -2.86
CA SER A 128 12.78 -7.44 -2.83
C SER A 128 13.09 -6.88 -4.21
N LYS A 129 13.72 -7.67 -5.06
CA LYS A 129 14.08 -7.26 -6.43
C LYS A 129 12.84 -7.10 -7.29
N GLN A 130 11.92 -8.08 -7.23
CA GLN A 130 10.65 -8.02 -7.95
C GLN A 130 9.82 -6.85 -7.47
N LEU A 131 9.74 -6.63 -6.16
CA LEU A 131 8.99 -5.52 -5.58
C LEU A 131 9.54 -4.17 -6.06
N ALA A 132 10.86 -4.01 -6.03
CA ALA A 132 11.49 -2.77 -6.51
C ALA A 132 11.14 -2.50 -7.98
N ASN A 133 11.23 -3.52 -8.83
CA ASN A 133 10.91 -3.40 -10.26
C ASN A 133 9.43 -3.09 -10.49
N ARG A 134 8.54 -3.81 -9.80
CA ARG A 134 7.09 -3.59 -9.92
C ARG A 134 6.67 -2.23 -9.41
N LEU A 135 7.24 -1.79 -8.29
CA LEU A 135 6.94 -0.49 -7.73
C LEU A 135 7.39 0.64 -8.65
N ASP A 136 8.61 0.56 -9.18
CA ASP A 136 9.12 1.55 -10.12
C ASP A 136 8.22 1.64 -11.35
N SER A 137 7.88 0.50 -11.94
CA SER A 137 6.96 0.43 -13.08
C SER A 137 5.59 1.02 -12.76
N ALA A 138 5.03 0.67 -11.60
CA ALA A 138 3.70 1.13 -11.18
C ALA A 138 3.66 2.64 -10.99
N MET A 139 4.73 3.23 -10.46
CA MET A 139 4.82 4.68 -10.24
C MET A 139 4.90 5.47 -11.53
N HIS A 140 5.27 4.85 -12.65
CA HIS A 140 5.39 5.50 -13.95
C HIS A 140 4.23 5.21 -14.90
N THR A 141 3.31 4.30 -14.53
CA THR A 141 2.16 3.94 -15.36
C THR A 141 0.97 4.83 -15.04
N ARG A 142 0.35 5.43 -16.08
CA ARG A 142 -0.83 6.28 -15.93
C ARG A 142 -2.10 5.43 -15.86
N ARG A 143 -2.94 5.66 -14.85
CA ARG A 143 -4.23 4.99 -14.68
C ARG A 143 -5.15 5.17 -15.89
N GLY A 144 -5.25 6.41 -16.40
CA GLY A 144 -6.09 6.73 -17.56
C GLY A 144 -5.74 5.93 -18.79
N ARG A 145 -4.45 5.74 -19.05
CA ARG A 145 -3.97 4.94 -20.20
C ARG A 145 -4.41 3.48 -20.08
N ARG A 146 -4.35 2.90 -18.88
CA ARG A 146 -4.78 1.52 -18.65
C ARG A 146 -6.29 1.36 -18.82
N ARG A 147 -7.07 2.29 -18.29
CA ARG A 147 -8.53 2.30 -18.44
C ARG A 147 -8.95 2.41 -19.89
N SER A 148 -8.28 3.27 -20.65
CA SER A 148 -8.53 3.45 -22.06
C SER A 148 -8.27 2.15 -22.84
N ALA A 149 -7.16 1.47 -22.56
CA ALA A 149 -6.84 0.18 -23.17
C ALA A 149 -7.88 -0.90 -22.80
N SER A 150 -8.30 -0.95 -21.54
CA SER A 150 -9.31 -1.88 -21.06
C SER A 150 -10.65 -1.65 -21.74
N LYS A 151 -11.08 -0.41 -21.92
CA LYS A 151 -12.32 -0.07 -22.64
C LYS A 151 -12.28 -0.47 -24.10
N LYS A 152 -11.11 -0.39 -24.74
CA LYS A 152 -10.96 -0.80 -26.13
C LYS A 152 -10.98 -2.32 -26.31
N ALA A 153 -10.67 -3.06 -25.27
CA ALA A 153 -10.70 -4.52 -25.28
C ALA A 153 -12.12 -5.11 -25.16
N VAL A 154 -13.07 -4.28 -24.72
CA VAL A 154 -14.48 -4.64 -24.61
C VAL A 154 -15.23 -4.23 -25.87
#